data_8964d109b5b8109fb6943e95cd1158d5
#
_entry.id   8964d109b5b8109fb6943e95cd1158d5
#
_cell.length_a   1.000
_cell.length_b   1.000
_cell.length_c   1.000
_cell.angle_alpha   90.00
_cell.angle_beta   90.00
_cell.angle_gamma   90.00
#
_symmetry.space_group_name_H-M   'P 1'
#
loop_
_entity.id
_entity.type
_entity.pdbx_description
1 polymer ?
#
loop_
_entity_poly.entity_id
_entity_poly.type
_entity_poly.pdbx_seq_one_letter_code
_entity_poly.pdbx_strand_id
1 'polypeptide(L)'
;VLVLGKQMIIAHVGDSRVYVVDTHGVMRPLTRDHSLVKRLEELGQITPEEAAIHPQRNVLYKALGQGEPFEPEIITTPIPQPGHLLICSDGLWGVVPTEKLGKIIISANTPYQACQELIDAANDAGGPDNITAILVRLPE
;
A
#
# COMPACT_ATOMS: atom_id res chain seq x y z
N VAL A 1 10.49 3.00 -5.20
CA VAL A 1 10.49 1.83 -6.11
C VAL A 1 11.41 2.14 -7.28
N LEU A 2 12.34 1.26 -7.58
CA LEU A 2 13.27 1.35 -8.70
C LEU A 2 13.07 0.14 -9.61
N VAL A 3 12.91 0.37 -10.91
CA VAL A 3 12.78 -0.69 -11.93
C VAL A 3 14.10 -0.82 -12.70
N LEU A 4 14.68 -2.00 -12.70
CA LEU A 4 15.94 -2.32 -13.39
C LEU A 4 15.72 -3.56 -14.26
N GLY A 5 15.55 -3.36 -15.57
CA GLY A 5 15.29 -4.45 -16.51
C GLY A 5 14.00 -5.19 -16.14
N LYS A 6 14.13 -6.46 -15.75
CA LYS A 6 12.98 -7.31 -15.35
C LYS A 6 12.81 -7.42 -13.83
N GLN A 7 13.54 -6.64 -13.07
CA GLN A 7 13.47 -6.64 -11.60
C GLN A 7 12.98 -5.30 -11.07
N MET A 8 12.35 -5.35 -9.92
CA MET A 8 11.92 -4.22 -9.15
C MET A 8 12.55 -4.28 -7.77
N ILE A 9 13.09 -3.14 -7.32
CA ILE A 9 13.65 -2.95 -5.98
C ILE A 9 12.77 -1.95 -5.25
N ILE A 10 12.31 -2.34 -4.08
CA ILE A 10 11.50 -1.48 -3.19
C ILE A 10 12.34 -1.21 -1.96
N ALA A 11 12.57 0.07 -1.64
CA ALA A 11 13.10 0.50 -0.36
C ALA A 11 11.94 1.09 0.46
N HIS A 12 11.68 0.53 1.63
CA HIS A 12 10.47 0.83 2.40
C HIS A 12 10.79 1.09 3.87
N VAL A 13 10.11 2.09 4.42
CA VAL A 13 10.07 2.38 5.85
C VAL A 13 8.73 3.08 6.17
N GLY A 14 8.04 2.64 7.24
CA GLY A 14 6.74 3.16 7.63
C GLY A 14 5.59 2.24 7.25
N ASP A 15 4.43 2.81 6.92
CA ASP A 15 3.18 2.13 6.60
C ASP A 15 2.57 2.52 5.25
N SER A 16 3.27 3.32 4.44
CA SER A 16 2.93 3.46 3.03
C SER A 16 3.12 2.12 2.34
N ARG A 17 2.23 1.74 1.44
CA ARG A 17 2.19 0.40 0.86
C ARG A 17 2.45 0.39 -0.64
N VAL A 18 3.03 -0.71 -1.10
CA VAL A 18 3.12 -1.07 -2.51
C VAL A 18 2.31 -2.33 -2.74
N TYR A 19 1.34 -2.26 -3.67
CA TYR A 19 0.52 -3.41 -4.07
C TYR A 19 0.76 -3.76 -5.53
N VAL A 20 0.78 -5.05 -5.81
CA VAL A 20 0.52 -5.57 -7.16
C VAL A 20 -0.98 -5.76 -7.31
N VAL A 21 -1.51 -5.34 -8.45
CA VAL A 21 -2.91 -5.52 -8.83
C VAL A 21 -2.93 -6.31 -10.13
N ASP A 22 -3.53 -7.48 -10.12
CA ASP A 22 -3.65 -8.31 -11.32
C ASP A 22 -4.75 -7.81 -12.26
N THR A 23 -4.91 -8.47 -13.39
CA THR A 23 -5.92 -8.12 -14.42
C THR A 23 -7.38 -8.33 -13.96
N HIS A 24 -7.59 -9.02 -12.85
CA HIS A 24 -8.90 -9.24 -12.23
C HIS A 24 -9.18 -8.30 -11.06
N GLY A 25 -8.23 -7.41 -10.73
CA GLY A 25 -8.34 -6.47 -9.62
C GLY A 25 -8.00 -7.09 -8.25
N VAL A 26 -7.41 -8.29 -8.24
CA VAL A 26 -6.92 -8.88 -6.99
C VAL A 26 -5.63 -8.18 -6.60
N MET A 27 -5.61 -7.65 -5.38
CA MET A 27 -4.49 -6.90 -4.85
C MET A 27 -3.67 -7.73 -3.87
N ARG A 28 -2.35 -7.68 -4.01
CA ARG A 28 -1.40 -8.32 -3.10
C ARG A 28 -0.35 -7.31 -2.64
N PRO A 29 -0.20 -7.07 -1.33
CA PRO A 29 0.83 -6.18 -0.82
C PRO A 29 2.23 -6.78 -1.06
N LEU A 30 3.17 -5.92 -1.44
CA LEU A 30 4.60 -6.25 -1.55
C LEU A 30 5.40 -5.74 -0.36
N THR A 31 4.88 -4.73 0.34
CA THR A 31 5.49 -4.15 1.54
C THR A 31 4.80 -4.68 2.79
N ARG A 32 5.52 -4.61 3.91
CA ARG A 32 5.03 -4.94 5.24
C ARG A 32 5.07 -3.67 6.10
N ASP A 33 3.95 -3.34 6.75
CA ASP A 33 3.89 -2.15 7.59
C ASP A 33 4.84 -2.24 8.79
N HIS A 34 5.56 -1.18 9.06
CA HIS A 34 6.37 -1.03 10.26
C HIS A 34 5.54 -0.42 11.41
N SER A 35 4.33 -0.92 11.61
CA SER A 35 3.40 -0.49 12.66
C SER A 35 3.34 -1.46 13.82
N LEU A 36 3.01 -0.93 15.01
CA LEU A 36 2.82 -1.74 16.22
C LEU A 36 1.75 -2.81 16.01
N VAL A 37 0.61 -2.46 15.43
CA VAL A 37 -0.49 -3.41 15.21
C VAL A 37 -0.10 -4.52 14.25
N LYS A 38 0.68 -4.23 13.21
CA LYS A 38 1.19 -5.27 12.31
C LYS A 38 2.10 -6.25 13.04
N ARG A 39 2.91 -5.75 13.96
CA ARG A 39 3.77 -6.59 14.78
C ARG A 39 2.97 -7.48 15.74
N LEU A 40 1.92 -6.94 16.36
CA LEU A 40 1.04 -7.70 17.25
C LEU A 40 0.26 -8.79 16.48
N GLU A 41 -0.23 -8.48 15.29
CA GLU A 41 -0.90 -9.42 14.38
C GLU A 41 0.02 -10.61 14.02
N GLU A 42 1.27 -10.32 13.63
CA GLU A 42 2.26 -11.36 13.29
C GLU A 42 2.67 -12.24 14.46
N LEU A 43 2.62 -11.71 15.68
CA LEU A 43 2.84 -12.47 16.91
C LEU A 43 1.59 -13.25 17.35
N GLY A 44 0.48 -13.12 16.61
CA GLY A 44 -0.79 -13.78 16.94
C GLY A 44 -1.48 -13.21 18.19
N GLN A 45 -1.11 -11.99 18.61
CA GLN A 45 -1.68 -11.34 19.80
C GLN A 45 -2.99 -10.62 19.52
N ILE A 46 -3.22 -10.23 18.28
CA ILE A 46 -4.47 -9.62 17.80
C ILE A 46 -4.82 -10.16 16.41
N THR A 47 -6.10 -10.11 16.04
CA THR A 47 -6.58 -10.45 14.70
C THR A 47 -6.45 -9.25 13.75
N PRO A 48 -6.53 -9.44 12.42
CA PRO A 48 -6.58 -8.32 11.46
C PRO A 48 -7.74 -7.35 11.72
N GLU A 49 -8.89 -7.85 12.16
CA GLU A 49 -10.07 -7.06 12.51
C GLU A 49 -9.81 -6.20 13.75
N GLU A 50 -9.17 -6.76 14.77
CA GLU A 50 -8.76 -6.03 15.97
C GLU A 50 -7.69 -4.98 15.66
N ALA A 51 -6.74 -5.29 14.76
CA ALA A 51 -5.71 -4.35 14.32
C ALA A 51 -6.32 -3.11 13.65
N ALA A 52 -7.37 -3.29 12.83
CA ALA A 52 -8.03 -2.20 12.11
C ALA A 52 -8.67 -1.14 13.01
N ILE A 53 -9.12 -1.53 14.20
CA ILE A 53 -9.79 -0.66 15.18
C ILE A 53 -8.91 -0.36 16.40
N HIS A 54 -7.68 -0.84 16.43
CA HIS A 54 -6.80 -0.73 17.60
C HIS A 54 -6.49 0.75 17.91
N PRO A 55 -6.50 1.18 19.19
CA PRO A 55 -6.21 2.57 19.57
C PRO A 55 -4.83 3.05 19.11
N GLN A 56 -3.86 2.14 18.99
CA GLN A 56 -2.49 2.43 18.58
C GLN A 56 -2.21 2.01 17.12
N ARG A 57 -3.23 1.92 16.26
CA ARG A 57 -3.04 1.48 14.86
C ARG A 57 -2.13 2.39 14.04
N ASN A 58 -1.99 3.68 14.43
CA ASN A 58 -1.12 4.65 13.77
C ASN A 58 0.29 4.72 14.40
N VAL A 59 0.61 3.88 15.39
CA VAL A 59 1.94 3.87 16.02
C VAL A 59 2.92 3.09 15.16
N LEU A 60 3.96 3.78 14.67
CA LEU A 60 5.05 3.19 13.91
C LEU A 60 6.23 2.89 14.82
N TYR A 61 6.80 1.69 14.71
CA TYR A 61 8.06 1.34 15.38
C TYR A 61 9.29 1.65 14.51
N LYS A 62 9.08 1.99 13.23
CA LYS A 62 10.13 2.37 12.29
C LYS A 62 9.60 3.44 11.33
N ALA A 63 10.17 4.62 11.38
CA ALA A 63 9.83 5.76 10.53
C ALA A 63 11.05 6.65 10.30
N LEU A 64 10.99 7.49 9.28
CA LEU A 64 12.03 8.51 9.03
C LEU A 64 12.13 9.45 10.23
N GLY A 65 13.37 9.73 10.69
CA GLY A 65 13.63 10.66 11.79
C GLY A 65 13.52 10.07 13.18
N GLN A 66 13.28 8.77 13.35
CA GLN A 66 13.21 8.12 14.67
C GLN A 66 14.59 7.75 15.27
N GLY A 67 15.68 8.25 14.72
CA GLY A 67 17.04 8.04 15.24
C GLY A 67 17.85 6.99 14.45
N GLU A 68 19.07 6.75 14.94
CA GLU A 68 20.04 5.82 14.38
C GLU A 68 20.06 4.49 15.16
N PRO A 69 20.38 3.32 14.52
CA PRO A 69 20.63 3.16 13.09
C PRO A 69 19.34 3.13 12.27
N PHE A 70 19.36 3.82 11.12
CA PHE A 70 18.26 3.81 10.16
C PHE A 70 18.51 2.77 9.06
N GLU A 71 17.71 1.73 9.03
CA GLU A 71 17.78 0.67 8.01
C GLU A 71 16.44 0.50 7.31
N PRO A 72 16.31 0.91 6.03
CA PRO A 72 15.11 0.60 5.24
C PRO A 72 15.01 -0.91 4.99
N GLU A 73 13.80 -1.40 4.86
CA GLU A 73 13.54 -2.74 4.33
C GLU A 73 13.74 -2.71 2.82
N ILE A 74 14.59 -3.60 2.30
CA ILE A 74 14.87 -3.71 0.86
C ILE A 74 14.27 -5.00 0.34
N ILE A 75 13.37 -4.87 -0.63
CA ILE A 75 12.70 -5.99 -1.29
C ILE A 75 13.10 -5.98 -2.76
N THR A 76 13.63 -7.10 -3.25
CA THR A 76 13.92 -7.31 -4.67
C THR A 76 13.00 -8.41 -5.19
N THR A 77 12.26 -8.11 -6.24
CA THR A 77 11.30 -9.04 -6.85
C THR A 77 11.25 -8.88 -8.36
N PRO A 78 10.97 -9.95 -9.14
CA PRO A 78 10.63 -9.78 -10.54
C PRO A 78 9.45 -8.82 -10.70
N ILE A 79 9.41 -8.08 -11.80
CA ILE A 79 8.25 -7.24 -12.12
C ILE A 79 7.07 -8.18 -12.40
N PRO A 80 5.98 -8.10 -11.60
CA PRO A 80 4.78 -8.89 -11.87
C PRO A 80 4.10 -8.38 -13.13
N GLN A 81 3.73 -9.27 -14.02
CA GLN A 81 3.09 -8.95 -15.30
C GLN A 81 1.99 -9.97 -15.62
N PRO A 82 0.90 -9.56 -16.29
CA PRO A 82 0.44 -8.18 -16.53
C PRO A 82 -0.31 -7.61 -15.32
N GLY A 83 -0.55 -6.30 -15.29
CA GLY A 83 -1.36 -5.66 -14.25
C GLY A 83 -0.93 -4.24 -13.92
N HIS A 84 -1.06 -3.88 -12.64
CA HIS A 84 -0.68 -2.55 -12.15
C HIS A 84 0.13 -2.65 -10.86
N LEU A 85 0.90 -1.60 -10.60
CA LEU A 85 1.54 -1.37 -9.31
C LEU A 85 0.90 -0.12 -8.69
N LEU A 86 0.31 -0.27 -7.50
CA LEU A 86 -0.20 0.84 -6.71
C LEU A 86 0.75 1.12 -5.56
N ILE A 87 1.18 2.38 -5.42
CA ILE A 87 1.93 2.90 -4.28
C ILE A 87 1.05 3.92 -3.59
N CYS A 88 0.76 3.76 -2.31
CA CYS A 88 -0.17 4.66 -1.62
C CYS A 88 0.14 4.84 -0.14
N SER A 89 -0.34 5.98 0.39
CA SER A 89 -0.32 6.27 1.83
C SER A 89 -1.48 5.59 2.57
N ASP A 90 -1.41 5.60 3.90
CA ASP A 90 -2.43 5.06 4.79
C ASP A 90 -3.78 5.78 4.69
N GLY A 91 -3.79 7.07 4.32
CA GLY A 91 -5.01 7.81 4.03
C GLY A 91 -5.86 7.22 2.89
N LEU A 92 -5.27 6.35 2.05
CA LEU A 92 -6.01 5.60 1.04
C LEU A 92 -6.40 4.20 1.53
N TRP A 93 -5.41 3.35 1.82
CA TRP A 93 -5.66 1.95 2.17
C TRP A 93 -6.32 1.76 3.54
N GLY A 94 -6.22 2.76 4.42
CA GLY A 94 -6.82 2.73 5.75
C GLY A 94 -8.33 2.97 5.77
N VAL A 95 -8.90 3.51 4.69
CA VAL A 95 -10.34 3.87 4.63
C VAL A 95 -11.10 3.24 3.46
N VAL A 96 -10.41 2.85 2.40
CA VAL A 96 -11.04 2.20 1.25
C VAL A 96 -10.70 0.70 1.25
N PRO A 97 -11.70 -0.19 1.27
CA PRO A 97 -11.47 -1.64 1.22
C PRO A 97 -10.67 -2.07 -0.01
N THR A 98 -9.78 -3.04 0.16
CA THR A 98 -8.87 -3.53 -0.89
C THR A 98 -9.61 -3.97 -2.16
N GLU A 99 -10.78 -4.63 -2.00
CA GLU A 99 -11.61 -5.07 -3.13
C GLU A 99 -12.16 -3.88 -3.92
N LYS A 100 -12.47 -2.77 -3.25
CA LYS A 100 -12.94 -1.53 -3.91
C LYS A 100 -11.78 -0.86 -4.64
N LEU A 101 -10.60 -0.80 -4.03
CA LEU A 101 -9.39 -0.27 -4.69
C LEU A 101 -9.09 -1.03 -5.99
N GLY A 102 -9.07 -2.36 -5.93
CA GLY A 102 -8.82 -3.21 -7.09
C GLY A 102 -9.84 -2.99 -8.22
N LYS A 103 -11.13 -2.91 -7.87
CA LYS A 103 -12.21 -2.65 -8.85
C LYS A 103 -12.04 -1.29 -9.54
N ILE A 104 -11.72 -0.23 -8.80
CA ILE A 104 -11.47 1.10 -9.38
C ILE A 104 -10.32 1.02 -10.38
N ILE A 105 -9.21 0.38 -10.01
CA ILE A 105 -8.01 0.29 -10.85
C ILE A 105 -8.28 -0.41 -12.18
N ILE A 106 -9.01 -1.53 -12.17
CA ILE A 106 -9.25 -2.29 -13.40
C ILE A 106 -10.38 -1.71 -14.27
N SER A 107 -11.31 -0.94 -13.69
CA SER A 107 -12.41 -0.33 -14.45
C SER A 107 -12.04 1.01 -15.08
N ALA A 108 -11.00 1.69 -14.61
CA ALA A 108 -10.58 2.97 -15.15
C ALA A 108 -9.89 2.82 -16.52
N ASN A 109 -10.14 3.75 -17.43
CA ASN A 109 -9.53 3.72 -18.75
C ASN A 109 -8.04 4.10 -18.75
N THR A 110 -7.63 4.91 -17.78
CA THR A 110 -6.24 5.37 -17.63
C THR A 110 -5.77 5.32 -16.18
N PRO A 111 -4.46 5.17 -15.92
CA PRO A 111 -3.91 5.26 -14.55
C PRO A 111 -4.23 6.59 -13.88
N TYR A 112 -4.28 7.69 -14.63
CA TYR A 112 -4.64 9.00 -14.09
C TYR A 112 -6.09 9.03 -13.59
N GLN A 113 -7.04 8.53 -14.39
CA GLN A 113 -8.44 8.42 -13.97
C GLN A 113 -8.59 7.53 -12.73
N ALA A 114 -7.91 6.38 -12.71
CA ALA A 114 -7.90 5.51 -11.54
C ALA A 114 -7.42 6.24 -10.28
N CYS A 115 -6.31 6.99 -10.35
CA CYS A 115 -5.81 7.77 -9.22
C CYS A 115 -6.83 8.79 -8.72
N GLN A 116 -7.54 9.50 -9.61
CA GLN A 116 -8.60 10.43 -9.21
C GLN A 116 -9.73 9.71 -8.48
N GLU A 117 -10.24 8.63 -9.05
CA GLU A 117 -11.32 7.84 -8.45
C GLU A 117 -10.91 7.21 -7.10
N LEU A 118 -9.64 6.82 -6.94
CA LEU A 118 -9.10 6.34 -5.66
C LEU A 118 -9.10 7.44 -4.59
N ILE A 119 -8.66 8.66 -4.94
CA ILE A 119 -8.65 9.81 -4.04
C ILE A 119 -10.09 10.20 -3.67
N ASP A 120 -11.00 10.26 -4.65
CA ASP A 120 -12.41 10.56 -4.41
C ASP A 120 -13.04 9.53 -3.48
N ALA A 121 -12.79 8.24 -3.70
CA ALA A 121 -13.30 7.16 -2.84
C ALA A 121 -12.81 7.27 -1.38
N ALA A 122 -11.58 7.73 -1.16
CA ALA A 122 -11.05 7.95 0.19
C ALA A 122 -11.65 9.21 0.84
N ASN A 123 -11.84 10.27 0.08
CA ASN A 123 -12.52 11.48 0.56
C ASN A 123 -13.99 11.21 0.92
N ASP A 124 -14.70 10.44 0.08
CA ASP A 124 -16.08 10.00 0.35
C ASP A 124 -16.19 9.13 1.61
N ALA A 125 -15.12 8.38 1.93
CA ALA A 125 -15.01 7.61 3.17
C ALA A 125 -14.64 8.45 4.40
N GLY A 126 -14.61 9.77 4.26
CA GLY A 126 -14.39 10.74 5.33
C GLY A 126 -13.07 11.50 5.24
N GLY A 127 -12.10 11.07 4.43
CA GLY A 127 -10.82 11.75 4.21
C GLY A 127 -10.07 12.12 5.50
N PRO A 128 -9.84 11.19 6.45
CA PRO A 128 -9.33 11.56 7.78
C PRO A 128 -7.84 11.92 7.78
N ASP A 129 -7.14 11.69 6.67
CA ASP A 129 -5.71 11.93 6.54
C ASP A 129 -5.34 12.40 5.12
N ASN A 130 -4.07 12.71 4.91
CA ASN A 130 -3.51 13.02 3.59
C ASN A 130 -3.52 11.77 2.70
N ILE A 131 -4.03 11.90 1.49
CA ILE A 131 -4.21 10.80 0.56
C ILE A 131 -3.24 10.94 -0.61
N THR A 132 -2.42 9.93 -0.82
CA THR A 132 -1.50 9.88 -1.97
C THR A 132 -1.64 8.54 -2.68
N ALA A 133 -1.74 8.58 -4.01
CA ALA A 133 -1.76 7.40 -4.86
C ALA A 133 -0.88 7.61 -6.10
N ILE A 134 -0.05 6.61 -6.40
CA ILE A 134 0.71 6.51 -7.65
C ILE A 134 0.35 5.16 -8.27
N LEU A 135 -0.11 5.18 -9.50
CA LEU A 135 -0.47 3.97 -10.24
C LEU A 135 0.40 3.83 -11.48
N VAL A 136 1.07 2.69 -11.59
CA VAL A 136 1.89 2.32 -12.75
C VAL A 136 1.26 1.14 -13.46
N ARG A 137 0.97 1.28 -14.75
CA ARG A 137 0.58 0.15 -15.60
C ARG A 137 1.83 -0.64 -15.96
N LEU A 138 1.80 -1.93 -15.66
CA LEU A 138 2.88 -2.85 -15.99
C LEU A 138 2.68 -3.36 -17.43
N PRO A 139 3.77 -3.54 -18.20
CA PRO A 139 3.66 -4.04 -19.57
C PRO A 139 3.15 -5.49 -19.60
N GLU A 140 2.57 -5.87 -20.74
CA GLU A 140 2.18 -7.24 -21.07
C GLU A 140 3.39 -8.15 -21.32
#